data_5361be68d02e29dcda2e8666418421bf
#
_entry.id   5361be68d02e29dcda2e8666418421bf
#
_cell.length_a   1.000
_cell.length_b   1.000
_cell.length_c   1.000
_cell.angle_alpha   90.00
_cell.angle_beta   90.00
_cell.angle_gamma   90.00
#
_symmetry.space_group_name_H-M   'P 1'
#
loop_
_entity.id
_entity.type
_entity.pdbx_description
1 polymer ?
#
loop_
_entity_poly.entity_id
_entity_poly.type
_entity_poly.pdbx_seq_one_letter_code
_entity_poly.pdbx_strand_id
1 'polypeptide(L)'
;MLSSSTSNYAYIHIKIYKLKMLKKLAKIKYLPNNFEVEEDGDYVICAVSNKKIPLEQLNYWNVELQEAYYSYKEAAIKRESLK
;
A
#
# COMPACT_ATOMS: atom_id res chain seq x y z
N MET A 1 -8.70 36.62 -2.22
CA MET A 1 -8.20 36.48 -0.93
C MET A 1 -8.70 35.24 -0.22
N LEU A 2 -9.92 35.20 0.07
CA LEU A 2 -10.47 34.02 0.65
C LEU A 2 -10.20 32.81 -0.21
N SER A 3 -10.38 32.98 -1.48
CA SER A 3 -10.22 31.87 -2.40
C SER A 3 -8.78 31.39 -2.46
N SER A 4 -7.82 32.27 -2.43
CA SER A 4 -6.45 31.83 -2.53
C SER A 4 -6.03 31.10 -1.26
N SER A 5 -6.41 31.60 -0.12
CA SER A 5 -6.13 30.93 1.13
C SER A 5 -6.80 29.58 1.16
N THR A 6 -8.02 29.56 0.72
CA THR A 6 -8.79 28.34 0.68
C THR A 6 -8.15 27.32 -0.23
N SER A 7 -7.63 27.78 -1.34
CA SER A 7 -7.01 26.91 -2.30
C SER A 7 -5.79 26.20 -1.71
N ASN A 8 -4.93 26.95 -1.07
CA ASN A 8 -3.74 26.39 -0.46
C ASN A 8 -4.09 25.42 0.65
N TYR A 9 -5.05 25.81 1.42
CA TYR A 9 -5.48 24.99 2.52
C TYR A 9 -6.06 23.67 1.99
N ALA A 10 -6.84 23.75 0.95
CA ALA A 10 -7.45 22.56 0.36
C ALA A 10 -6.40 21.61 -0.16
N TYR A 11 -5.35 22.14 -0.73
CA TYR A 11 -4.29 21.32 -1.26
C TYR A 11 -3.61 20.49 -0.15
N ILE A 12 -3.28 21.14 0.94
CA ILE A 12 -2.66 20.46 2.07
C ILE A 12 -3.61 19.43 2.65
N HIS A 13 -4.84 19.79 2.72
CA HIS A 13 -5.88 18.92 3.26
C HIS A 13 -6.02 17.65 2.43
N ILE A 14 -5.96 17.81 1.12
CA ILE A 14 -6.05 16.66 0.22
C ILE A 14 -4.89 15.71 0.41
N LYS A 15 -3.70 16.21 0.64
CA LYS A 15 -2.55 15.37 0.90
C LYS A 15 -2.76 14.52 2.15
N ILE A 16 -3.21 15.15 3.21
CA ILE A 16 -3.47 14.45 4.45
C ILE A 16 -4.58 13.43 4.26
N TYR A 17 -5.58 13.81 3.51
CA TYR A 17 -6.70 12.94 3.21
C TYR A 17 -6.22 11.66 2.52
N LYS A 18 -5.36 11.80 1.54
CA LYS A 18 -4.84 10.63 0.82
C LYS A 18 -4.10 9.70 1.75
N LEU A 19 -3.33 10.22 2.67
CA LEU A 19 -2.58 9.40 3.60
C LEU A 19 -3.50 8.63 4.56
N LYS A 20 -4.66 9.19 4.84
CA LYS A 20 -5.59 8.59 5.80
C LYS A 20 -6.60 7.65 5.17
N MET A 21 -6.94 7.88 3.93
CA MET A 21 -8.06 7.19 3.30
C MET A 21 -7.61 5.99 2.48
N LEU A 22 -7.52 4.86 3.13
CA LEU A 22 -7.27 3.59 2.45
C LEU A 22 -8.61 2.91 2.28
N LYS A 23 -9.32 3.28 1.24
CA LYS A 23 -10.69 2.85 1.03
C LYS A 23 -10.86 1.66 0.09
N LYS A 24 -9.99 1.54 -0.88
CA LYS A 24 -10.20 0.54 -1.91
C LYS A 24 -9.03 -0.40 -2.01
N LEU A 25 -9.31 -1.68 -1.96
CA LEU A 25 -8.31 -2.71 -2.11
C LEU A 25 -7.85 -2.75 -3.57
N ALA A 26 -6.55 -2.66 -3.77
CA ALA A 26 -5.97 -2.75 -5.10
C ALA A 26 -5.73 -4.20 -5.46
N LYS A 27 -5.77 -4.50 -6.75
CA LYS A 27 -5.37 -5.81 -7.23
C LYS A 27 -4.05 -5.64 -7.96
N ILE A 28 -3.04 -6.36 -7.50
CA ILE A 28 -1.67 -6.17 -7.96
C ILE A 28 -1.06 -7.48 -8.40
N LYS A 29 -0.28 -7.41 -9.46
CA LYS A 29 0.54 -8.52 -9.88
C LYS A 29 1.97 -8.25 -9.43
N TYR A 30 2.51 -9.10 -8.59
CA TYR A 30 3.84 -8.93 -8.03
C TYR A 30 4.91 -9.53 -8.95
N LEU A 31 5.94 -8.74 -9.24
CA LEU A 31 7.04 -9.14 -10.10
C LEU A 31 8.34 -9.04 -9.30
N PRO A 32 9.45 -9.63 -9.79
CA PRO A 32 10.70 -9.64 -9.01
C PRO A 32 11.20 -8.27 -8.59
N ASN A 33 11.09 -7.27 -9.46
CA ASN A 33 11.66 -5.95 -9.16
C ASN A 33 10.62 -4.86 -8.96
N ASN A 34 9.36 -5.13 -9.31
CA ASN A 34 8.31 -4.14 -9.16
C ASN A 34 6.96 -4.84 -9.15
N PHE A 35 5.90 -4.06 -9.17
CA PHE A 35 4.56 -4.65 -9.27
C PHE A 35 3.75 -3.87 -10.29
N GLU A 36 2.70 -4.52 -10.81
CA GLU A 36 1.79 -3.93 -11.75
C GLU A 36 0.40 -3.87 -11.14
N VAL A 37 -0.27 -2.74 -11.30
CA VAL A 37 -1.62 -2.57 -10.77
C VAL A 37 -2.61 -3.09 -11.79
N GLU A 38 -3.31 -4.16 -11.46
CA GLU A 38 -4.33 -4.72 -12.34
C GLU A 38 -5.67 -4.06 -12.13
N GLU A 39 -6.00 -3.74 -10.89
CA GLU A 39 -7.21 -2.98 -10.57
C GLU A 39 -6.82 -1.88 -9.59
N ASP A 40 -7.18 -0.65 -9.92
CA ASP A 40 -6.82 0.49 -9.09
C ASP A 40 -7.34 0.37 -7.69
N GLY A 41 -6.54 0.85 -6.75
CA GLY A 41 -6.91 0.88 -5.36
C GLY A 41 -5.86 1.63 -4.58
N ASP A 42 -6.07 1.72 -3.28
CA ASP A 42 -5.22 2.51 -2.39
C ASP A 42 -4.25 1.64 -1.59
N TYR A 43 -4.55 0.38 -1.42
CA TYR A 43 -3.77 -0.47 -0.53
C TYR A 43 -3.91 -1.94 -0.90
N VAL A 44 -3.03 -2.75 -0.31
CA VAL A 44 -3.17 -4.20 -0.33
C VAL A 44 -3.08 -4.69 1.12
N ILE A 45 -3.38 -5.96 1.34
CA ILE A 45 -3.40 -6.54 2.68
C ILE A 45 -2.18 -7.42 2.88
N CYS A 46 -1.54 -7.27 4.03
CA CYS A 46 -0.42 -8.13 4.40
C CYS A 46 -0.91 -9.55 4.63
N ALA A 47 -0.22 -10.51 4.04
CA ALA A 47 -0.60 -11.91 4.15
C ALA A 47 -0.36 -12.48 5.55
N VAL A 48 0.47 -11.84 6.34
CA VAL A 48 0.81 -12.33 7.68
C VAL A 48 0.02 -11.61 8.76
N SER A 49 0.00 -10.28 8.73
CA SER A 49 -0.60 -9.51 9.82
C SER A 49 -1.97 -8.94 9.50
N ASN A 50 -2.41 -9.06 8.25
CA ASN A 50 -3.69 -8.50 7.77
C ASN A 50 -3.75 -6.99 7.87
N LYS A 51 -2.61 -6.34 7.97
CA LYS A 51 -2.56 -4.88 7.99
C LYS A 51 -2.71 -4.33 6.59
N LYS A 52 -3.28 -3.13 6.50
CA LYS A 52 -3.38 -2.44 5.22
C LYS A 52 -2.05 -1.82 4.88
N ILE A 53 -1.59 -2.06 3.66
CA ILE A 53 -0.31 -1.53 3.17
C ILE A 53 -0.59 -0.56 2.05
N PRO A 54 -0.39 0.76 2.28
CA PRO A 54 -0.54 1.72 1.19
C PRO A 54 0.41 1.35 0.06
N LEU A 55 -0.03 1.49 -1.18
CA LEU A 55 0.79 1.09 -2.32
C LEU A 55 2.13 1.80 -2.34
N GLU A 56 2.17 3.04 -1.92
CA GLU A 56 3.43 3.81 -1.89
C GLU A 56 4.40 3.32 -0.83
N GLN A 57 3.94 2.49 0.10
CA GLN A 57 4.80 1.90 1.13
C GLN A 57 5.03 0.42 0.92
N LEU A 58 4.58 -0.11 -0.19
CA LEU A 58 4.71 -1.54 -0.48
C LEU A 58 6.13 -1.84 -0.95
N ASN A 59 6.88 -2.56 -0.11
CA ASN A 59 8.27 -2.88 -0.38
C ASN A 59 8.59 -4.37 -0.33
N TYR A 60 7.73 -5.17 0.28
CA TYR A 60 8.00 -6.59 0.48
C TYR A 60 6.86 -7.42 -0.05
N TRP A 61 7.17 -8.38 -0.90
CA TRP A 61 6.17 -9.29 -1.45
C TRP A 61 6.82 -10.59 -1.90
N ASN A 62 5.98 -11.57 -2.18
CA ASN A 62 6.42 -12.89 -2.67
C ASN A 62 5.84 -13.09 -4.05
N VAL A 63 6.71 -13.25 -5.04
CA VAL A 63 6.30 -13.41 -6.43
C VAL A 63 5.60 -14.75 -6.66
N GLU A 64 6.10 -15.80 -6.05
CA GLU A 64 5.52 -17.12 -6.22
C GLU A 64 4.13 -17.22 -5.61
N LEU A 65 3.98 -16.70 -4.41
CA LEU A 65 2.69 -16.75 -3.70
C LEU A 65 1.78 -15.58 -4.05
N GLN A 66 2.32 -14.58 -4.74
CA GLN A 66 1.58 -13.38 -5.13
C GLN A 66 0.90 -12.74 -3.92
N GLU A 67 1.71 -12.44 -2.92
CA GLU A 67 1.20 -11.81 -1.70
C GLU A 67 2.18 -10.79 -1.16
N ALA A 68 1.64 -9.81 -0.41
CA ALA A 68 2.41 -8.70 0.12
C ALA A 68 2.66 -8.85 1.61
N TYR A 69 3.72 -8.21 2.09
CA TYR A 69 4.05 -8.19 3.50
C TYR A 69 4.24 -6.74 3.97
N TYR A 70 3.70 -6.45 5.13
CA TYR A 70 3.70 -5.10 5.65
C TYR A 70 5.11 -4.57 5.90
N SER A 71 6.00 -5.42 6.41
CA SER A 71 7.36 -5.02 6.71
C SER A 71 8.27 -6.22 6.58
N TYR A 72 9.57 -5.98 6.76
CA TYR A 72 10.55 -7.06 6.75
C TYR A 72 10.22 -8.11 7.80
N LYS A 73 9.70 -7.69 8.93
CA LYS A 73 9.33 -8.61 9.99
C LYS A 73 8.31 -9.64 9.52
N GLU A 74 7.25 -9.17 8.87
CA GLU A 74 6.23 -10.08 8.35
C GLU A 74 6.79 -10.97 7.25
N ALA A 75 7.64 -10.42 6.39
CA ALA A 75 8.27 -11.21 5.34
C ALA A 75 9.12 -12.33 5.95
N ALA A 76 9.84 -12.04 7.01
CA ALA A 76 10.66 -13.02 7.69
C ALA A 76 9.81 -14.10 8.35
N ILE A 77 8.72 -13.71 8.97
CA ILE A 77 7.79 -14.66 9.59
C ILE A 77 7.27 -15.64 8.55
N LYS A 78 6.87 -15.13 7.40
CA LYS A 78 6.35 -15.98 6.34
C LYS A 78 7.42 -16.94 5.84
N ARG A 79 8.61 -16.42 5.63
CA ARG A 79 9.73 -17.26 5.15
C ARG A 79 10.01 -18.40 6.10
N GLU A 80 9.98 -18.14 7.40
CA GLU A 80 10.19 -19.17 8.40
C GLU A 80 9.08 -20.21 8.38
N SER A 81 7.86 -19.78 8.13
CA SER A 81 6.73 -20.70 8.11
C SER A 81 6.73 -21.61 6.90
N LEU A 82 7.50 -21.28 5.87
CA LEU A 82 7.59 -22.08 4.65
C LEU A 82 8.68 -23.13 4.69
N LYS A 83 9.50 -23.13 5.71
CA LYS A 83 10.58 -24.12 5.83
C LYS A 83 10.06 -25.48 6.28
#